data_77f70b8916757c5b132dfc4d4492ea32
#
_entry.id   77f70b8916757c5b132dfc4d4492ea32
#
_cell.length_a   1.000
_cell.length_b   1.000
_cell.length_c   1.000
_cell.angle_alpha   90.00
_cell.angle_beta   90.00
_cell.angle_gamma   90.00
#
_symmetry.space_group_name_H-M   'P 1'
#
loop_
_entity.id
_entity.type
_entity.pdbx_description
1 polymer ?
#
loop_
_entity_poly.entity_id
_entity_poly.type
_entity_poly.pdbx_seq_one_letter_code
_entity_poly.pdbx_strand_id
1 'polypeptide(L)'
;MKLKRKPTLRETFQATEKAMRFHAAMAGKPFAEEFAAPAVKERKPRQMSDANELEAAVMREVATVVAKHPRVLFAVRQNSGGAYDQHGVPIYFYRWLRLRGHDMTLTDVWGVTTTGKPFALEAKRRNWTKVSGPREEKQREFIEVVKSVGGIGGFVTSGDQAKEILDGA
;
A
#
# COMPACT_ATOMS: atom_id res chain seq x y z
N MET A 1 1.44 -32.02 -33.42
CA MET A 1 0.73 -30.77 -33.19
C MET A 1 1.73 -29.73 -32.64
N LYS A 2 2.13 -28.73 -33.44
CA LYS A 2 3.12 -27.72 -32.99
C LYS A 2 2.44 -26.74 -32.03
N LEU A 3 2.87 -26.69 -30.78
CA LEU A 3 2.43 -25.69 -29.82
C LEU A 3 2.77 -24.28 -30.33
N LYS A 4 1.75 -23.43 -30.52
CA LYS A 4 1.97 -22.05 -30.89
C LYS A 4 2.67 -21.32 -29.71
N ARG A 5 3.83 -20.73 -29.97
CA ARG A 5 4.57 -19.91 -29.01
C ARG A 5 3.69 -18.75 -28.53
N LYS A 6 3.67 -18.51 -27.22
CA LYS A 6 3.02 -17.29 -26.68
C LYS A 6 3.75 -16.04 -27.18
N PRO A 7 3.02 -15.00 -27.59
CA PRO A 7 3.64 -13.77 -28.05
C PRO A 7 4.45 -13.11 -26.91
N THR A 8 5.54 -12.43 -27.25
CA THR A 8 6.31 -11.64 -26.33
C THR A 8 5.53 -10.34 -25.97
N LEU A 9 5.89 -9.70 -24.86
CA LEU A 9 5.31 -8.40 -24.45
C LEU A 9 5.40 -7.36 -25.57
N ARG A 10 6.53 -7.32 -26.31
CA ARG A 10 6.75 -6.43 -27.45
C ARG A 10 5.81 -6.73 -28.62
N GLU A 11 5.62 -8.02 -28.94
CA GLU A 11 4.70 -8.45 -30.00
C GLU A 11 3.25 -8.12 -29.64
N THR A 12 2.87 -8.28 -28.35
CA THR A 12 1.54 -7.90 -27.85
C THR A 12 1.32 -6.40 -27.96
N PHE A 13 2.32 -5.59 -27.56
CA PHE A 13 2.22 -4.13 -27.64
C PHE A 13 2.09 -3.64 -29.09
N GLN A 14 2.91 -4.19 -30.02
CA GLN A 14 2.82 -3.85 -31.44
C GLN A 14 1.49 -4.25 -32.08
N ALA A 15 0.93 -5.39 -31.68
CA ALA A 15 -0.38 -5.84 -32.16
C ALA A 15 -1.48 -4.89 -31.66
N THR A 16 -1.41 -4.44 -30.42
CA THR A 16 -2.37 -3.49 -29.84
C THR A 16 -2.30 -2.12 -30.51
N GLU A 17 -1.08 -1.60 -30.73
CA GLU A 17 -0.88 -0.33 -31.43
C GLU A 17 -1.41 -0.38 -32.89
N LYS A 18 -1.17 -1.50 -33.60
CA LYS A 18 -1.68 -1.72 -34.95
C LYS A 18 -3.21 -1.76 -34.97
N ALA A 19 -3.84 -2.43 -33.99
CA ALA A 19 -5.29 -2.47 -33.86
C ALA A 19 -5.90 -1.10 -33.56
N MET A 20 -5.24 -0.31 -32.72
CA MET A 20 -5.66 1.06 -32.40
C MET A 20 -5.57 1.99 -33.63
N ARG A 21 -4.47 1.92 -34.39
CA ARG A 21 -4.32 2.69 -35.63
C ARG A 21 -5.37 2.33 -36.67
N PHE A 22 -5.70 1.04 -36.80
CA PHE A 22 -6.77 0.59 -37.69
C PHE A 22 -8.13 1.15 -37.27
N HIS A 23 -8.42 1.15 -35.97
CA HIS A 23 -9.68 1.65 -35.42
C HIS A 23 -9.82 3.16 -35.66
N ALA A 24 -8.76 3.93 -35.42
CA ALA A 24 -8.73 5.37 -35.68
C ALA A 24 -8.95 5.69 -37.19
N ALA A 25 -8.32 4.93 -38.07
CA ALA A 25 -8.49 5.07 -39.52
C ALA A 25 -9.94 4.78 -39.97
N MET A 26 -10.57 3.76 -39.38
CA MET A 26 -11.98 3.42 -39.66
C MET A 26 -12.96 4.47 -39.11
N ALA A 27 -12.62 5.14 -38.02
CA ALA A 27 -13.40 6.22 -37.44
C ALA A 27 -13.24 7.57 -38.17
N GLY A 28 -12.34 7.64 -39.16
CA GLY A 28 -12.06 8.88 -39.91
C GLY A 28 -11.36 9.96 -39.08
N LYS A 29 -10.75 9.59 -37.93
CA LYS A 29 -10.05 10.51 -37.05
C LYS A 29 -8.53 10.27 -37.10
N PRO A 30 -7.70 11.32 -37.02
CA PRO A 30 -6.26 11.12 -36.86
C PRO A 30 -5.97 10.37 -35.56
N PHE A 31 -5.10 9.37 -35.62
CA PHE A 31 -4.73 8.53 -34.46
C PHE A 31 -4.34 9.36 -33.23
N ALA A 32 -3.63 10.47 -33.44
CA ALA A 32 -3.18 11.36 -32.36
C ALA A 32 -4.34 12.07 -31.63
N GLU A 33 -5.47 12.31 -32.30
CA GLU A 33 -6.64 12.98 -31.69
C GLU A 33 -7.52 11.98 -30.92
N GLU A 34 -7.65 10.76 -31.42
CA GLU A 34 -8.50 9.74 -30.79
C GLU A 34 -7.86 9.19 -29.49
N PHE A 35 -6.53 9.09 -29.47
CA PHE A 35 -5.77 8.57 -28.32
C PHE A 35 -4.94 9.64 -27.62
N ALA A 36 -5.18 10.92 -27.90
CA ALA A 36 -4.61 12.00 -27.10
C ALA A 36 -5.05 11.80 -25.64
N ALA A 37 -4.10 11.58 -24.78
CA ALA A 37 -4.38 11.50 -23.34
C ALA A 37 -5.15 12.79 -22.96
N PRO A 38 -6.29 12.66 -22.25
CA PRO A 38 -7.01 13.84 -21.80
C PRO A 38 -6.02 14.76 -21.08
N ALA A 39 -6.04 16.04 -21.41
CA ALA A 39 -5.12 17.02 -20.84
C ALA A 39 -5.11 16.82 -19.32
N VAL A 40 -3.97 16.38 -18.79
CA VAL A 40 -3.79 16.17 -17.36
C VAL A 40 -3.98 17.54 -16.73
N LYS A 41 -5.18 17.79 -16.17
CA LYS A 41 -5.39 18.99 -15.35
C LYS A 41 -4.34 18.94 -14.26
N GLU A 42 -3.39 19.86 -14.26
CA GLU A 42 -2.43 20.01 -13.17
C GLU A 42 -3.24 20.09 -11.88
N ARG A 43 -3.23 18.99 -11.13
CA ARG A 43 -3.81 18.99 -9.80
C ARG A 43 -2.88 19.80 -8.93
N LYS A 44 -3.36 20.93 -8.43
CA LYS A 44 -2.65 21.65 -7.37
C LYS A 44 -2.23 20.61 -6.31
N PRO A 45 -0.97 20.63 -5.85
CA PRO A 45 -0.53 19.73 -4.80
C PRO A 45 -1.54 19.79 -3.65
N ARG A 46 -2.08 18.65 -3.26
CA ARG A 46 -3.04 18.59 -2.17
C ARG A 46 -2.26 18.97 -0.91
N GLN A 47 -2.56 20.13 -0.35
CA GLN A 47 -2.00 20.53 0.95
C GLN A 47 -2.40 19.45 1.96
N MET A 48 -1.42 18.71 2.47
CA MET A 48 -1.66 17.75 3.55
C MET A 48 -2.05 18.55 4.80
N SER A 49 -3.00 18.03 5.58
CA SER A 49 -3.27 18.63 6.88
C SER A 49 -2.05 18.43 7.79
N ASP A 50 -1.79 19.37 8.68
CA ASP A 50 -0.68 19.30 9.66
C ASP A 50 -0.65 17.95 10.40
N ALA A 51 -1.83 17.38 10.71
CA ALA A 51 -1.95 16.06 11.33
C ALA A 51 -1.40 14.93 10.46
N ASN A 52 -1.62 14.95 9.14
CA ASN A 52 -1.09 13.97 8.21
C ASN A 52 0.41 14.13 8.00
N GLU A 53 0.93 15.36 8.03
CA GLU A 53 2.37 15.61 7.96
C GLU A 53 3.09 15.07 9.19
N LEU A 54 2.52 15.27 10.38
CA LEU A 54 3.06 14.75 11.64
C LEU A 54 3.08 13.20 11.67
N GLU A 55 2.01 12.55 11.19
CA GLU A 55 1.95 11.09 11.08
C GLU A 55 2.93 10.57 10.03
N ALA A 56 3.06 11.25 8.89
CA ALA A 56 4.02 10.91 7.86
C ALA A 56 5.48 11.05 8.34
N ALA A 57 5.76 11.99 9.25
CA ALA A 57 7.08 12.14 9.86
C ALA A 57 7.40 10.94 10.75
N VAL A 58 6.48 10.53 11.63
CA VAL A 58 6.63 9.33 12.46
C VAL A 58 6.79 8.08 11.58
N MET A 59 6.01 7.96 10.52
CA MET A 59 6.11 6.83 9.60
C MET A 59 7.50 6.73 8.94
N ARG A 60 8.14 7.86 8.62
CA ARG A 60 9.51 7.86 8.10
C ARG A 60 10.54 7.37 9.13
N GLU A 61 10.39 7.78 10.38
CA GLU A 61 11.23 7.30 11.49
C GLU A 61 11.07 5.78 11.67
N VAL A 62 9.83 5.30 11.77
CA VAL A 62 9.50 3.88 11.88
C VAL A 62 10.09 3.08 10.72
N ALA A 63 9.88 3.53 9.48
CA ALA A 63 10.44 2.87 8.30
C ALA A 63 11.96 2.81 8.33
N THR A 64 12.63 3.87 8.80
CA THR A 64 14.08 3.92 8.94
C THR A 64 14.58 2.91 9.99
N VAL A 65 13.91 2.82 11.13
CA VAL A 65 14.24 1.86 12.18
C VAL A 65 14.04 0.44 11.66
N VAL A 66 12.87 0.12 11.12
CA VAL A 66 12.54 -1.22 10.61
C VAL A 66 13.53 -1.67 9.54
N ALA A 67 13.89 -0.80 8.60
CA ALA A 67 14.81 -1.13 7.51
C ALA A 67 16.25 -1.44 7.99
N LYS A 68 16.64 -0.95 9.16
CA LYS A 68 18.00 -1.11 9.71
C LYS A 68 18.07 -2.06 10.91
N HIS A 69 16.92 -2.52 11.42
CA HIS A 69 16.88 -3.30 12.64
C HIS A 69 17.40 -4.72 12.43
N PRO A 70 18.41 -5.19 13.21
CA PRO A 70 19.05 -6.48 12.98
C PRO A 70 18.12 -7.68 13.20
N ARG A 71 17.04 -7.51 13.96
CA ARG A 71 16.04 -8.56 14.18
C ARG A 71 14.92 -8.61 13.13
N VAL A 72 14.91 -7.71 12.15
CA VAL A 72 13.93 -7.75 11.07
C VAL A 72 14.47 -8.58 9.91
N LEU A 73 13.77 -9.66 9.57
CA LEU A 73 14.08 -10.50 8.42
C LEU A 73 13.55 -9.86 7.14
N PHE A 74 12.27 -9.48 7.15
CA PHE A 74 11.65 -8.66 6.11
C PHE A 74 10.50 -7.84 6.68
N ALA A 75 10.19 -6.74 6.03
CA ALA A 75 9.04 -5.91 6.35
C ALA A 75 8.36 -5.38 5.09
N VAL A 76 7.07 -5.17 5.19
CA VAL A 76 6.24 -4.57 4.15
C VAL A 76 5.59 -3.32 4.71
N ARG A 77 5.79 -2.18 4.02
CA ARG A 77 5.00 -1.00 4.28
C ARG A 77 3.67 -1.11 3.55
N GLN A 78 2.59 -1.04 4.29
CA GLN A 78 1.25 -1.10 3.75
C GLN A 78 0.75 0.31 3.45
N ASN A 79 0.59 0.63 2.18
CA ASN A 79 -0.14 1.82 1.77
C ASN A 79 -1.62 1.46 1.64
N SER A 80 -2.40 1.70 2.68
CA SER A 80 -3.86 1.60 2.64
C SER A 80 -4.44 2.85 1.99
N GLY A 81 -4.19 3.02 0.70
CA GLY A 81 -4.73 4.11 -0.09
C GLY A 81 -5.72 3.62 -1.14
N GLY A 82 -6.74 4.41 -1.43
CA GLY A 82 -7.53 4.29 -2.64
C GLY A 82 -6.99 5.25 -3.69
N ALA A 83 -6.93 4.81 -4.93
CA ALA A 83 -6.84 5.68 -6.09
C ALA A 83 -8.18 5.67 -6.81
N TYR A 84 -8.41 6.64 -7.64
CA TYR A 84 -9.51 6.60 -8.59
C TYR A 84 -8.92 6.33 -9.97
N ASP A 85 -9.58 5.48 -10.75
CA ASP A 85 -9.24 5.30 -12.15
C ASP A 85 -9.58 6.55 -12.97
N GLN A 86 -9.30 6.50 -14.27
CA GLN A 86 -9.61 7.60 -15.19
C GLN A 86 -11.11 7.92 -15.30
N HIS A 87 -11.98 7.00 -14.86
CA HIS A 87 -13.45 7.13 -14.85
C HIS A 87 -14.00 7.54 -13.48
N GLY A 88 -13.16 7.77 -12.49
CA GLY A 88 -13.57 8.13 -11.13
C GLY A 88 -14.01 6.94 -10.28
N VAL A 89 -13.78 5.71 -10.73
CA VAL A 89 -14.07 4.50 -9.97
C VAL A 89 -12.97 4.26 -8.93
N PRO A 90 -13.31 4.04 -7.65
CA PRO A 90 -12.32 3.81 -6.63
C PRO A 90 -11.59 2.47 -6.85
N ILE A 91 -10.27 2.53 -6.94
CA ILE A 91 -9.39 1.36 -6.96
C ILE A 91 -8.77 1.22 -5.57
N TYR A 92 -9.01 0.06 -4.95
CA TYR A 92 -8.36 -0.29 -3.69
C TYR A 92 -7.15 -1.17 -3.97
N PHE A 93 -5.98 -0.81 -3.44
CA PHE A 93 -4.73 -1.49 -3.74
C PHE A 93 -4.62 -2.92 -3.20
N TYR A 94 -5.55 -3.36 -2.35
CA TYR A 94 -5.67 -4.77 -1.94
C TYR A 94 -7.07 -5.10 -1.41
N ARG A 95 -7.42 -6.37 -1.57
CA ARG A 95 -8.58 -6.97 -0.93
C ARG A 95 -8.11 -7.88 0.19
N TRP A 96 -8.74 -7.75 1.33
CA TRP A 96 -8.62 -8.74 2.37
C TRP A 96 -9.16 -10.09 1.90
N LEU A 97 -8.34 -11.13 2.08
CA LEU A 97 -8.87 -12.47 2.22
C LEU A 97 -9.37 -12.56 3.66
N ARG A 98 -10.68 -12.69 3.83
CA ARG A 98 -11.34 -12.70 5.13
C ARG A 98 -10.75 -13.79 6.02
N LEU A 99 -10.10 -13.42 7.12
CA LEU A 99 -9.67 -14.34 8.16
C LEU A 99 -10.84 -14.57 9.10
N ARG A 100 -11.53 -15.73 8.96
CA ARG A 100 -12.48 -16.34 9.92
C ARG A 100 -13.37 -15.38 10.73
N GLY A 101 -14.05 -14.46 10.06
CA GLY A 101 -15.04 -13.61 10.73
C GLY A 101 -14.54 -12.27 11.26
N HIS A 102 -13.26 -11.97 11.18
CA HIS A 102 -12.69 -10.70 11.59
C HIS A 102 -12.68 -9.68 10.43
N ASP A 103 -13.17 -8.48 10.71
CA ASP A 103 -13.11 -7.33 9.82
C ASP A 103 -11.96 -6.41 10.28
N MET A 104 -10.73 -6.87 10.07
CA MET A 104 -9.51 -6.19 10.51
C MET A 104 -8.96 -5.27 9.44
N THR A 105 -8.19 -4.28 9.84
CA THR A 105 -7.38 -3.43 8.95
C THR A 105 -5.90 -3.65 9.27
N LEU A 106 -5.09 -3.88 8.23
CA LEU A 106 -3.64 -3.99 8.38
C LEU A 106 -3.05 -2.70 8.96
N THR A 107 -1.98 -2.87 9.70
CA THR A 107 -1.12 -1.78 10.16
C THR A 107 -0.25 -1.23 9.04
N ASP A 108 0.33 -0.04 9.25
CA ASP A 108 1.19 0.63 8.28
C ASP A 108 2.43 -0.18 7.91
N VAL A 109 2.97 -0.93 8.86
CA VAL A 109 4.12 -1.83 8.66
C VAL A 109 3.85 -3.17 9.32
N TRP A 110 4.11 -4.23 8.60
CA TRP A 110 4.11 -5.57 9.15
C TRP A 110 5.26 -6.39 8.53
N GLY A 111 5.65 -7.46 9.19
CA GLY A 111 6.76 -8.28 8.72
C GLY A 111 7.04 -9.48 9.63
N VAL A 112 8.24 -10.04 9.47
CA VAL A 112 8.72 -11.17 10.26
C VAL A 112 10.13 -10.87 10.77
N THR A 113 10.39 -11.27 12.00
CA THR A 113 11.71 -11.15 12.62
C THR A 113 12.63 -12.29 12.19
N THR A 114 13.93 -12.15 12.44
CA THR A 114 14.94 -13.20 12.20
C THR A 114 14.70 -14.47 13.06
N THR A 115 13.91 -14.36 14.11
CA THR A 115 13.47 -15.50 14.94
C THR A 115 12.16 -16.14 14.45
N GLY A 116 11.60 -15.65 13.34
CA GLY A 116 10.36 -16.15 12.75
C GLY A 116 9.08 -15.57 13.37
N LYS A 117 9.16 -14.66 14.34
CA LYS A 117 7.99 -14.02 14.93
C LYS A 117 7.40 -12.96 13.99
N PRO A 118 6.09 -12.94 13.73
CA PRO A 118 5.45 -11.84 13.01
C PRO A 118 5.45 -10.55 13.85
N PHE A 119 5.48 -9.40 13.18
CA PHE A 119 5.30 -8.12 13.85
C PHE A 119 4.35 -7.19 13.07
N ALA A 120 3.69 -6.27 13.81
CA ALA A 120 2.77 -5.29 13.26
C ALA A 120 2.91 -3.95 13.97
N LEU A 121 3.21 -2.88 13.22
CA LEU A 121 3.40 -1.53 13.74
C LEU A 121 2.47 -0.56 13.01
N GLU A 122 1.71 0.20 13.80
CA GLU A 122 0.86 1.28 13.30
C GLU A 122 1.41 2.62 13.75
N ALA A 123 1.81 3.44 12.79
CA ALA A 123 2.34 4.78 13.08
C ALA A 123 1.20 5.76 13.38
N LYS A 124 1.36 6.52 14.43
CA LYS A 124 0.45 7.59 14.84
C LYS A 124 1.22 8.89 15.11
N ARG A 125 0.55 10.02 14.96
CA ARG A 125 1.14 11.32 15.31
C ARG A 125 1.67 11.34 16.75
N ARG A 126 2.70 12.11 17.03
CA ARG A 126 3.40 12.13 18.33
C ARG A 126 2.50 12.37 19.54
N ASN A 127 1.42 13.12 19.38
CA ASN A 127 0.45 13.42 20.46
C ASN A 127 -0.74 12.45 20.52
N TRP A 128 -0.66 11.31 19.84
CA TRP A 128 -1.68 10.27 19.95
C TRP A 128 -1.59 9.56 21.31
N THR A 129 -2.72 9.37 21.97
CA THR A 129 -2.77 8.82 23.34
C THR A 129 -3.61 7.56 23.47
N LYS A 130 -4.60 7.37 22.60
CA LYS A 130 -5.51 6.24 22.70
C LYS A 130 -6.19 5.93 21.36
N VAL A 131 -6.61 4.68 21.21
CA VAL A 131 -7.47 4.24 20.11
C VAL A 131 -8.79 5.02 20.15
N SER A 132 -9.17 5.58 19.02
CA SER A 132 -10.39 6.37 18.87
C SER A 132 -11.00 6.18 17.47
N GLY A 133 -12.08 5.44 17.43
CA GLY A 133 -12.82 5.22 16.20
C GLY A 133 -12.64 3.87 15.52
N PRO A 134 -13.55 3.52 14.63
CA PRO A 134 -13.69 2.16 14.09
C PRO A 134 -12.45 1.65 13.32
N ARG A 135 -11.74 2.55 12.64
CA ARG A 135 -10.54 2.17 11.87
C ARG A 135 -9.40 1.75 12.81
N GLU A 136 -9.16 2.53 13.87
CA GLU A 136 -8.09 2.22 14.83
C GLU A 136 -8.41 0.96 15.64
N GLU A 137 -9.70 0.72 15.93
CA GLU A 137 -10.14 -0.54 16.55
C GLU A 137 -9.80 -1.75 15.67
N LYS A 138 -10.06 -1.66 14.37
CA LYS A 138 -9.70 -2.73 13.42
C LYS A 138 -8.19 -2.94 13.30
N GLN A 139 -7.40 -1.88 13.40
CA GLN A 139 -5.93 -1.96 13.44
C GLN A 139 -5.46 -2.61 14.74
N ARG A 140 -6.08 -2.26 15.88
CA ARG A 140 -5.81 -2.88 17.16
C ARG A 140 -6.11 -4.39 17.11
N GLU A 141 -7.25 -4.77 16.55
CA GLU A 141 -7.62 -6.18 16.40
C GLU A 141 -6.56 -6.96 15.59
N PHE A 142 -6.05 -6.38 14.52
CA PHE A 142 -4.96 -6.99 13.77
C PHE A 142 -3.68 -7.16 14.61
N ILE A 143 -3.29 -6.15 15.39
CA ILE A 143 -2.15 -6.23 16.30
C ILE A 143 -2.35 -7.35 17.34
N GLU A 144 -3.54 -7.48 17.91
CA GLU A 144 -3.84 -8.52 18.88
C GLU A 144 -3.82 -9.93 18.25
N VAL A 145 -4.27 -10.07 17.01
CA VAL A 145 -4.13 -11.35 16.28
C VAL A 145 -2.66 -11.69 16.06
N VAL A 146 -1.82 -10.72 15.68
CA VAL A 146 -0.37 -10.95 15.57
C VAL A 146 0.24 -11.38 16.90
N LYS A 147 -0.13 -10.75 18.01
CA LYS A 147 0.33 -11.12 19.35
C LYS A 147 -0.16 -12.51 19.77
N SER A 148 -1.39 -12.87 19.44
CA SER A 148 -1.98 -14.17 19.81
C SER A 148 -1.26 -15.38 19.21
N VAL A 149 -0.52 -15.17 18.11
CA VAL A 149 0.32 -16.20 17.48
C VAL A 149 1.80 -16.09 17.85
N GLY A 150 2.11 -15.39 18.96
CA GLY A 150 3.47 -15.24 19.48
C GLY A 150 4.27 -14.10 18.82
N GLY A 151 3.61 -13.27 18.03
CA GLY A 151 4.20 -12.07 17.44
C GLY A 151 4.25 -10.89 18.38
N ILE A 152 4.73 -9.76 17.86
CA ILE A 152 4.85 -8.50 18.58
C ILE A 152 4.21 -7.37 17.77
N GLY A 153 3.84 -6.28 18.42
CA GLY A 153 3.32 -5.12 17.70
C GLY A 153 2.64 -4.10 18.59
N GLY A 154 2.32 -2.97 17.99
CA GLY A 154 1.67 -1.88 18.68
C GLY A 154 1.47 -0.63 17.83
N PHE A 155 0.77 0.32 18.41
CA PHE A 155 0.76 1.70 17.93
C PHE A 155 2.05 2.38 18.38
N VAL A 156 2.68 3.12 17.49
CA VAL A 156 3.94 3.80 17.74
C VAL A 156 3.86 5.28 17.33
N THR A 157 4.39 6.16 18.17
CA THR A 157 4.42 7.59 17.93
C THR A 157 5.83 8.13 17.68
N SER A 158 6.82 7.22 17.62
CA SER A 158 8.23 7.52 17.31
C SER A 158 8.96 6.29 16.77
N GLY A 159 10.13 6.52 16.17
CA GLY A 159 11.06 5.46 15.81
C GLY A 159 11.57 4.70 17.03
N ASP A 160 11.80 5.36 18.16
CA ASP A 160 12.28 4.72 19.38
C ASP A 160 11.30 3.68 19.92
N GLN A 161 10.00 4.01 19.97
CA GLN A 161 8.96 3.04 20.34
C GLN A 161 8.91 1.84 19.40
N ALA A 162 9.07 2.08 18.09
CA ALA A 162 9.16 0.97 17.12
C ALA A 162 10.37 0.08 17.41
N LYS A 163 11.51 0.68 17.75
CA LYS A 163 12.72 -0.05 18.14
C LYS A 163 12.52 -0.88 19.41
N GLU A 164 11.92 -0.31 20.45
CA GLU A 164 11.62 -1.00 21.71
C GLU A 164 10.75 -2.25 21.47
N ILE A 165 9.71 -2.14 20.64
CA ILE A 165 8.87 -3.30 20.29
C ILE A 165 9.69 -4.37 19.57
N LEU A 166 10.54 -3.98 18.62
CA LEU A 166 11.37 -4.92 17.86
C LEU A 166 12.48 -5.53 18.71
N ASP A 167 13.02 -4.82 19.69
CA ASP A 167 14.01 -5.34 20.66
C ASP A 167 13.39 -6.39 21.61
N GLY A 168 12.08 -6.36 21.85
CA GLY A 168 11.34 -7.34 22.63
C GLY A 168 11.03 -8.66 21.89
N ALA A 169 11.49 -8.80 20.65
CA ALA A 169 11.15 -9.93 19.76
C ALA A 169 11.91 -11.24 20.10
#